data_82af1a5d9867b199be7617dc91e57290
#
_entry.id   82af1a5d9867b199be7617dc91e57290
#
_cell.length_a   1.000
_cell.length_b   1.000
_cell.length_c   1.000
_cell.angle_alpha   90.00
_cell.angle_beta   90.00
_cell.angle_gamma   90.00
#
_symmetry.space_group_name_H-M   'P 1'
#
loop_
_entity.id
_entity.type
_entity.pdbx_description
1 polymer ?
#
loop_
_entity_poly.entity_id
_entity_poly.type
_entity_poly.pdbx_seq_one_letter_code
_entity_poly.pdbx_strand_id
1 'polypeptide(L)' 'MIQNKQLLFERACDGATVLVAVNAVDETYAFVAGELNGSFVDLLADDAPTVELTGTLELAPYEVRYLLRA' A
#
# COMPACT_ATOMS: atom_id res chain seq x y z
N MET A 1 -1.82 9.72 4.82
CA MET A 1 -0.98 9.65 6.04
C MET A 1 0.48 9.86 5.65
N ILE A 2 1.16 10.77 6.33
CA ILE A 2 2.58 11.05 6.09
C ILE A 2 3.30 10.95 7.43
N GLN A 3 4.41 10.22 7.48
CA GLN A 3 5.16 10.08 8.72
C GLN A 3 6.61 9.76 8.41
N ASN A 4 7.55 10.63 8.82
CA ASN A 4 9.00 10.41 8.72
C ASN A 4 9.45 9.86 7.36
N LYS A 5 9.00 10.48 6.26
CA LYS A 5 9.31 10.07 4.90
C LYS A 5 8.59 8.79 4.46
N GLN A 6 7.57 8.37 5.18
CA GLN A 6 6.63 7.36 4.72
C GLN A 6 5.34 8.05 4.31
N LEU A 7 4.70 7.55 3.28
CA LEU A 7 3.48 8.14 2.73
C LEU A 7 2.48 7.04 2.41
N LEU A 8 1.25 7.24 2.86
CA LEU A 8 0.13 6.36 2.50
C LEU A 8 -1.07 7.22 2.18
N PHE A 9 -1.64 7.04 0.98
CA PHE A 9 -2.86 7.76 0.61
C PHE A 9 -3.69 6.93 -0.37
N GLU A 10 -4.96 7.29 -0.48
CA GLU A 10 -5.88 6.67 -1.42
C GLU A 10 -6.11 7.57 -2.61
N ARG A 11 -6.26 6.96 -3.78
CA ARG A 11 -6.70 7.65 -4.98
C ARG A 11 -7.91 6.95 -5.53
N ALA A 12 -8.95 7.72 -5.83
CA ALA A 12 -10.13 7.19 -6.48
C ALA A 12 -10.10 7.60 -7.96
N CYS A 13 -10.32 6.61 -8.83
CA CYS A 13 -10.27 6.86 -10.27
C CYS A 13 -11.26 5.91 -10.94
N ASP A 14 -12.24 6.47 -11.66
CA ASP A 14 -13.25 5.69 -12.39
C ASP A 14 -13.94 4.62 -11.55
N GLY A 15 -14.25 4.96 -10.31
CA GLY A 15 -14.93 4.04 -9.41
C GLY A 15 -14.02 3.03 -8.71
N ALA A 16 -12.73 3.05 -9.01
CA ALA A 16 -11.76 2.19 -8.36
C ALA A 16 -10.99 2.96 -7.29
N THR A 17 -10.56 2.26 -6.25
CA THR A 17 -9.74 2.84 -5.19
C THR A 17 -8.35 2.21 -5.22
N VAL A 18 -7.32 3.03 -5.29
CA VAL A 18 -5.93 2.59 -5.27
C VAL A 18 -5.25 3.14 -4.03
N LEU A 19 -4.63 2.27 -3.26
CA LEU A 19 -3.78 2.67 -2.15
C LEU A 19 -2.36 2.83 -2.66
N VAL A 20 -1.77 3.98 -2.38
CA VAL A 20 -0.37 4.25 -2.74
C VAL A 20 0.42 4.34 -1.45
N ALA A 21 1.42 3.47 -1.30
CA ALA A 21 2.26 3.43 -0.11
C ALA A 21 3.72 3.56 -0.51
N VAL A 22 4.43 4.45 0.17
CA VAL A 22 5.83 4.75 -0.12
C VAL A 22 6.62 4.72 1.18
N ASN A 23 7.75 4.02 1.17
CA ASN A 23 8.71 4.05 2.26
C ASN A 23 10.02 4.59 1.70
N ALA A 24 10.36 5.82 2.04
CA ALA A 24 11.54 6.51 1.51
C ALA A 24 12.70 6.53 2.50
N VAL A 25 12.78 5.53 3.39
CA VAL A 25 13.88 5.39 4.33
C VAL A 25 14.50 4.02 4.22
N ASP A 26 15.68 3.86 4.77
CA ASP A 26 16.50 2.65 4.73
C ASP A 26 16.13 1.69 5.87
N GLU A 27 14.85 1.59 6.18
CA GLU A 27 14.36 0.70 7.23
C GLU A 27 12.99 0.19 6.85
N THR A 28 12.67 -1.03 7.26
CA THR A 28 11.31 -1.58 7.08
C THR A 28 10.33 -0.75 7.90
N TYR A 29 9.20 -0.45 7.31
CA TYR A 29 8.15 0.31 7.99
C TYR A 29 6.79 -0.38 7.80
N ALA A 30 5.98 -0.40 8.85
CA ALA A 30 4.64 -0.96 8.79
C ALA A 30 3.60 0.13 9.04
N PHE A 31 2.69 0.31 8.07
CA PHE A 31 1.50 1.13 8.27
C PHE A 31 0.44 0.29 8.96
N VAL A 32 -0.23 0.88 9.95
CA VAL A 32 -1.34 0.22 10.65
C VAL A 32 -2.56 1.13 10.55
N ALA A 33 -3.59 0.67 9.87
CA ALA A 33 -4.81 1.46 9.68
C ALA A 33 -5.96 0.54 9.29
N GLY A 34 -7.18 0.94 9.64
CA GLY A 34 -8.37 0.16 9.35
C GLY A 34 -8.65 -0.02 7.87
N GLU A 35 -8.28 0.97 7.03
CA GLU A 35 -8.47 0.87 5.58
C GLU A 35 -7.50 -0.12 4.93
N LEU A 36 -6.49 -0.60 5.65
CA LEU A 36 -5.55 -1.61 5.16
C LEU A 36 -6.07 -3.01 5.46
N ASN A 37 -7.32 -3.28 5.08
CA ASN A 37 -7.97 -4.54 5.41
C ASN A 37 -8.77 -5.02 4.21
N GLY A 38 -8.57 -6.27 3.81
CA GLY A 38 -9.26 -6.86 2.69
C GLY A 38 -8.33 -7.31 1.59
N SER A 39 -8.90 -7.53 0.39
CA SER A 39 -8.16 -8.03 -0.76
C SER A 39 -7.76 -6.88 -1.67
N PHE A 40 -6.54 -6.91 -2.14
CA PHE A 40 -5.99 -5.90 -3.04
C PHE A 40 -5.22 -6.58 -4.17
N VAL A 41 -5.10 -5.90 -5.30
CA VAL A 41 -4.27 -6.36 -6.41
C VAL A 41 -3.02 -5.48 -6.45
N ASP A 42 -1.85 -6.11 -6.44
CA ASP A 42 -0.57 -5.40 -6.49
C ASP A 42 -0.28 -5.00 -7.95
N LEU A 43 -0.41 -3.70 -8.24
CA LEU A 43 -0.28 -3.20 -9.60
C LEU A 43 1.17 -3.09 -10.09
N LEU A 44 2.14 -3.15 -9.17
CA LEU A 44 3.55 -3.03 -9.54
C LEU A 44 4.24 -4.37 -9.70
N ALA A 45 3.60 -5.45 -9.29
CA ALA A 45 4.15 -6.78 -9.47
C ALA A 45 3.78 -7.33 -10.84
N ASP A 46 4.66 -8.12 -11.44
CA ASP A 46 4.50 -8.60 -12.81
C ASP A 46 3.20 -9.36 -13.05
N ASP A 47 2.78 -10.16 -12.09
CA ASP A 47 1.59 -11.01 -12.24
C ASP A 47 0.35 -10.38 -11.62
N ALA A 48 0.43 -9.15 -11.15
CA ALA A 48 -0.65 -8.47 -10.45
C ALA A 48 -1.30 -9.39 -9.41
N PRO A 49 -0.53 -9.95 -8.46
CA PRO A 49 -1.06 -10.91 -7.51
C PRO A 49 -2.05 -10.28 -6.55
N THR A 50 -2.97 -11.10 -6.03
CA THR A 50 -3.88 -10.67 -4.98
C THR A 50 -3.14 -10.69 -3.65
N VAL A 51 -3.28 -9.62 -2.87
CA VAL A 51 -2.68 -9.47 -1.55
C VAL A 51 -3.79 -9.32 -0.53
N GLU A 52 -3.75 -10.11 0.54
CA GLU A 52 -4.68 -9.98 1.65
C GLU A 52 -4.03 -9.20 2.77
N LEU A 53 -4.70 -8.12 3.21
CA LEU A 53 -4.23 -7.30 4.31
C LEU A 53 -5.18 -7.43 5.48
N THR A 54 -4.61 -7.39 6.69
CA THR A 54 -5.37 -7.52 7.93
C THR A 54 -5.14 -6.33 8.86
N GLY A 55 -5.11 -5.13 8.27
CA GLY A 55 -4.92 -3.90 9.02
C GLY A 55 -3.50 -3.39 9.05
N THR A 56 -2.57 -4.11 8.45
CA THR A 56 -1.15 -3.74 8.44
C THR A 56 -0.57 -3.93 7.04
N LEU A 57 0.21 -2.97 6.60
CA LEU A 57 0.96 -3.07 5.35
C LEU A 57 2.43 -2.78 5.65
N GLU A 58 3.28 -3.78 5.45
CA GLU A 58 4.71 -3.66 5.70
C GLU A 58 5.44 -3.35 4.40
N LEU A 59 6.34 -2.37 4.45
CA LEU A 59 7.16 -1.97 3.31
C LEU A 59 8.63 -2.20 3.65
N ALA A 60 9.36 -2.82 2.73
CA ALA A 60 10.81 -2.94 2.81
C ALA A 60 11.45 -1.55 2.62
N PRO A 61 12.75 -1.39 2.93
CA PRO A 61 13.42 -0.11 2.68
C PRO A 61 13.24 0.35 1.23
N TYR A 62 12.86 1.61 1.08
CA TYR A 62 12.65 2.24 -0.23
C TYR A 62 11.60 1.57 -1.12
N GLU A 63 10.68 0.83 -0.52
CA GLU A 63 9.62 0.15 -1.28
C GLU A 63 8.45 1.06 -1.57
N VAL A 64 7.86 0.89 -2.76
CA VAL A 64 6.63 1.56 -3.19
C VAL A 64 5.61 0.48 -3.54
N ARG A 65 4.37 0.63 -3.08
CA ARG A 65 3.29 -0.30 -3.41
C ARG A 65 2.10 0.47 -3.96
N TYR A 66 1.52 -0.05 -5.03
CA TYR A 66 0.26 0.43 -5.60
C TYR A 66 -0.72 -0.72 -5.52
N LEU A 67 -1.70 -0.60 -4.65
CA LEU A 67 -2.64 -1.68 -4.36
C LEU A 67 -4.05 -1.28 -4.76
N LEU A 68 -4.61 -1.97 -5.73
CA LEU A 68 -5.98 -1.75 -6.17
C LEU A 68 -6.92 -2.55 -5.28
N ARG A 69 -7.88 -1.88 -4.68
CA ARG A 69 -8.87 -2.57 -3.84
C ARG A 69 -9.75 -3.46 -4.72
N ALA A 70 -9.78 -4.71 -4.39
CA ALA A 70 -10.57 -5.69 -5.10
C ALA A 70 -12.03 -5.69 -4.65
#